data_741548fb0ccd94e262bf89454eac8fe2
#
_entry.id   741548fb0ccd94e262bf89454eac8fe2
#
_cell.length_a   1.000
_cell.length_b   1.000
_cell.length_c   1.000
_cell.angle_alpha   90.00
_cell.angle_beta   90.00
_cell.angle_gamma   90.00
#
_symmetry.space_group_name_H-M   'P 1'
#
loop_
_entity.id
_entity.type
_entity.pdbx_description
1 polymer ?
#
loop_
_entity_poly.entity_id
_entity_poly.type
_entity_poly.pdbx_seq_one_letter_code
_entity_poly.pdbx_strand_id
1 'polypeptide(L)'
;MKTILFAAAVLFSTSTIAQHSLEKIWQSDTTLMTPESVLFDGASKTLYVANIGSFDKEKTGFISKLDLNGKIVNKEWVTGLTAAKGMGIYKNKLYTAELKTVAVIDINTATILERISIEGSEFLNDITIDTKGIVYVSDSRKGIVHRIENGKPSVYVENLKNPNGLLSIGSDLYILADGALLKVDAKKNLTTLATGAESSTDGIELVKEGEFIVSCWQGVIYYVKIDGSKEILLDTRDKKSNTADIGYDPKNKIVYVPTFAKNMIVAYQLK
;
A
#
# COMPACT_ATOMS: atom_id res chain seq x y z
N MET A 1 10.99 -25.83 -69.78
CA MET A 1 10.60 -24.71 -68.87
C MET A 1 10.79 -25.19 -67.44
N LYS A 2 11.71 -24.61 -66.71
CA LYS A 2 11.92 -24.92 -65.28
C LYS A 2 11.24 -23.83 -64.45
N THR A 3 10.19 -24.20 -63.74
CA THR A 3 9.45 -23.32 -62.82
C THR A 3 10.21 -23.21 -61.52
N ILE A 4 10.68 -22.01 -61.16
CA ILE A 4 11.32 -21.71 -59.86
C ILE A 4 10.23 -21.24 -58.91
N LEU A 5 9.92 -22.02 -57.85
CA LEU A 5 9.08 -21.60 -56.76
C LEU A 5 9.91 -20.74 -55.78
N PHE A 6 9.51 -19.47 -55.62
CA PHE A 6 10.02 -18.62 -54.55
C PHE A 6 9.17 -18.89 -53.27
N ALA A 7 9.78 -19.45 -52.25
CA ALA A 7 9.17 -19.53 -50.91
C ALA A 7 9.50 -18.23 -50.15
N ALA A 8 8.48 -17.42 -49.93
CA ALA A 8 8.60 -16.24 -49.04
C ALA A 8 8.56 -16.69 -47.57
N ALA A 9 9.69 -16.61 -46.90
CA ALA A 9 9.73 -16.82 -45.45
C ALA A 9 9.18 -15.55 -44.72
N VAL A 10 8.02 -15.67 -44.11
CA VAL A 10 7.45 -14.65 -43.24
C VAL A 10 8.14 -14.76 -41.87
N LEU A 11 9.04 -13.83 -41.57
CA LEU A 11 9.64 -13.69 -40.24
C LEU A 11 8.61 -13.03 -39.30
N PHE A 12 7.99 -13.82 -38.44
CA PHE A 12 7.25 -13.32 -37.29
C PHE A 12 8.27 -12.82 -36.26
N SER A 13 8.44 -11.51 -36.17
CA SER A 13 9.12 -10.89 -35.02
C SER A 13 8.20 -10.98 -33.81
N THR A 14 8.45 -11.93 -32.92
CA THR A 14 7.88 -11.93 -31.58
C THR A 14 8.55 -10.83 -30.78
N SER A 15 7.86 -9.70 -30.60
CA SER A 15 8.26 -8.70 -29.60
C SER A 15 8.11 -9.35 -28.22
N THR A 16 9.22 -9.75 -27.61
CA THR A 16 9.24 -10.07 -26.18
C THR A 16 8.99 -8.77 -25.44
N ILE A 17 7.77 -8.57 -24.94
CA ILE A 17 7.50 -7.53 -23.95
C ILE A 17 8.35 -7.90 -22.73
N ALA A 18 9.27 -7.04 -22.34
CA ALA A 18 10.05 -7.25 -21.12
C ALA A 18 9.06 -7.30 -19.96
N GLN A 19 9.01 -8.44 -19.28
CA GLN A 19 8.17 -8.63 -18.10
C GLN A 19 8.82 -7.90 -16.93
N HIS A 20 8.02 -7.12 -16.17
CA HIS A 20 8.51 -6.50 -14.95
C HIS A 20 8.86 -7.58 -13.91
N SER A 21 9.78 -7.28 -13.00
CA SER A 21 10.18 -8.20 -11.93
C SER A 21 10.63 -7.43 -10.69
N LEU A 22 10.59 -8.11 -9.54
CA LEU A 22 11.11 -7.61 -8.28
C LEU A 22 12.36 -8.39 -7.88
N GLU A 23 13.51 -7.71 -7.83
CA GLU A 23 14.79 -8.26 -7.39
C GLU A 23 15.09 -7.81 -5.97
N LYS A 24 15.27 -8.76 -5.03
CA LYS A 24 15.55 -8.45 -3.63
C LYS A 24 16.88 -7.71 -3.48
N ILE A 25 16.85 -6.56 -2.77
CA ILE A 25 18.04 -5.75 -2.46
C ILE A 25 18.53 -6.02 -1.05
N TRP A 26 17.64 -5.88 -0.05
CA TRP A 26 17.96 -6.06 1.36
C TRP A 26 16.72 -6.52 2.15
N GLN A 27 16.94 -6.92 3.38
CA GLN A 27 15.92 -7.10 4.41
C GLN A 27 16.41 -6.51 5.73
N SER A 28 15.49 -6.00 6.53
CA SER A 28 15.78 -5.57 7.92
C SER A 28 16.05 -6.78 8.82
N ASP A 29 16.44 -6.51 10.06
CA ASP A 29 16.35 -7.54 11.10
C ASP A 29 14.88 -7.90 11.41
N THR A 30 14.68 -8.90 12.27
CA THR A 30 13.36 -9.47 12.60
C THR A 30 12.80 -8.98 13.94
N THR A 31 13.23 -7.80 14.40
CA THR A 31 12.83 -7.27 15.71
C THR A 31 11.57 -6.40 15.66
N LEU A 32 11.01 -6.14 14.48
CA LEU A 32 9.70 -5.53 14.32
C LEU A 32 8.60 -6.46 14.88
N MET A 33 7.42 -5.91 15.14
CA MET A 33 6.32 -6.69 15.72
C MET A 33 5.07 -6.60 14.85
N THR A 34 4.92 -7.55 13.95
CA THR A 34 3.83 -7.61 12.99
C THR A 34 3.76 -6.30 12.18
N PRO A 35 4.83 -5.98 11.40
CA PRO A 35 4.83 -4.80 10.52
C PRO A 35 3.74 -4.96 9.46
N GLU A 36 2.82 -4.03 9.44
CA GLU A 36 1.64 -4.10 8.59
C GLU A 36 1.70 -3.11 7.44
N SER A 37 2.25 -1.92 7.66
CA SER A 37 2.43 -0.91 6.62
C SER A 37 3.82 -0.31 6.67
N VAL A 38 4.35 0.08 5.50
CA VAL A 38 5.58 0.86 5.38
C VAL A 38 5.35 2.07 4.48
N LEU A 39 5.61 3.26 5.03
CA LEU A 39 5.49 4.53 4.32
C LEU A 39 6.88 5.08 3.99
N PHE A 40 7.16 5.31 2.70
CA PHE A 40 8.38 5.96 2.24
C PHE A 40 8.24 7.49 2.29
N ASP A 41 9.07 8.14 3.08
CA ASP A 41 9.21 9.61 3.07
C ASP A 41 10.51 10.01 2.37
N GLY A 42 10.39 10.39 1.11
CA GLY A 42 11.52 10.81 0.29
C GLY A 42 12.17 12.13 0.75
N ALA A 43 11.44 12.98 1.47
CA ALA A 43 11.96 14.26 1.96
C ALA A 43 12.93 14.04 3.13
N SER A 44 12.58 13.21 4.09
CA SER A 44 13.43 12.88 5.24
C SER A 44 14.33 11.66 4.99
N LYS A 45 14.18 10.96 3.86
CA LYS A 45 14.85 9.68 3.55
C LYS A 45 14.64 8.63 4.64
N THR A 46 13.40 8.52 5.10
CA THR A 46 13.00 7.65 6.19
C THR A 46 11.91 6.70 5.72
N LEU A 47 11.95 5.46 6.21
CA LEU A 47 10.84 4.54 6.16
C LEU A 47 10.14 4.55 7.53
N TYR A 48 8.87 4.92 7.56
CA TYR A 48 8.02 4.72 8.73
C TYR A 48 7.36 3.34 8.61
N VAL A 49 7.36 2.58 9.68
CA VAL A 49 6.78 1.23 9.69
C VAL A 49 5.74 1.15 10.81
N ALA A 50 4.49 0.89 10.44
CA ALA A 50 3.43 0.62 11.38
C ALA A 50 3.52 -0.82 11.87
N ASN A 51 3.61 -1.00 13.17
CA ASN A 51 3.63 -2.30 13.83
C ASN A 51 2.33 -2.48 14.61
N ILE A 52 1.62 -3.57 14.36
CA ILE A 52 0.41 -3.92 15.11
C ILE A 52 0.73 -4.15 16.59
N GLY A 53 1.89 -4.74 16.88
CA GLY A 53 2.27 -5.16 18.22
C GLY A 53 1.64 -6.51 18.57
N SER A 54 1.07 -6.62 19.78
CA SER A 54 0.37 -7.83 20.23
C SER A 54 -1.11 -7.75 19.89
N PHE A 55 -1.67 -8.81 19.33
CA PHE A 55 -3.12 -8.91 19.07
C PHE A 55 -3.95 -9.06 20.35
N ASP A 56 -3.33 -9.52 21.44
CA ASP A 56 -4.02 -9.81 22.70
C ASP A 56 -4.04 -8.61 23.67
N LYS A 57 -3.38 -7.49 23.31
CA LYS A 57 -3.23 -6.31 24.18
C LYS A 57 -3.43 -5.03 23.41
N GLU A 58 -4.27 -4.17 23.93
CA GLU A 58 -4.42 -2.80 23.41
C GLU A 58 -3.17 -1.96 23.65
N LYS A 59 -2.97 -0.95 22.80
CA LYS A 59 -1.89 0.04 22.91
C LYS A 59 -0.46 -0.53 22.86
N THR A 60 -0.30 -1.70 22.28
CA THR A 60 1.02 -2.29 22.04
C THR A 60 1.57 -1.99 20.65
N GLY A 61 0.76 -1.39 19.79
CA GLY A 61 1.19 -0.92 18.47
C GLY A 61 2.13 0.28 18.58
N PHE A 62 3.00 0.40 17.60
CA PHE A 62 3.99 1.47 17.53
C PHE A 62 4.42 1.74 16.08
N ILE A 63 5.01 2.90 15.85
CA ILE A 63 5.68 3.22 14.59
C ILE A 63 7.18 3.13 14.79
N SER A 64 7.86 2.43 13.88
CA SER A 64 9.33 2.39 13.80
C SER A 64 9.84 3.33 12.70
N LYS A 65 11.09 3.77 12.83
CA LYS A 65 11.85 4.45 11.78
C LYS A 65 13.00 3.56 11.31
N LEU A 66 13.11 3.38 9.99
CA LEU A 66 14.24 2.75 9.36
C LEU A 66 14.92 3.73 8.40
N ASP A 67 16.22 3.54 8.15
CA ASP A 67 16.88 4.17 7.02
C ASP A 67 16.57 3.42 5.71
N LEU A 68 16.99 3.99 4.58
CA LEU A 68 16.72 3.40 3.26
C LEU A 68 17.53 2.12 2.97
N ASN A 69 18.46 1.74 3.86
CA ASN A 69 19.21 0.50 3.79
C ASN A 69 18.63 -0.60 4.70
N GLY A 70 17.48 -0.33 5.34
CA GLY A 70 16.78 -1.28 6.18
C GLY A 70 17.26 -1.37 7.62
N LYS A 71 18.20 -0.49 8.04
CA LYS A 71 18.60 -0.40 9.44
C LYS A 71 17.52 0.26 10.27
N ILE A 72 17.10 -0.39 11.35
CA ILE A 72 16.17 0.20 12.31
C ILE A 72 16.89 1.30 13.09
N VAL A 73 16.51 2.55 12.84
CA VAL A 73 17.11 3.75 13.48
C VAL A 73 16.44 4.00 14.84
N ASN A 74 15.11 3.83 14.90
CA ASN A 74 14.35 3.92 16.14
C ASN A 74 13.18 2.92 16.07
N LYS A 75 13.25 1.87 16.87
CA LYS A 75 12.27 0.79 16.85
C LYS A 75 10.89 1.26 17.31
N GLU A 76 10.84 1.99 18.40
CA GLU A 76 9.61 2.45 19.04
C GLU A 76 9.57 3.99 19.03
N TRP A 77 9.58 4.56 17.81
CA TRP A 77 9.60 6.01 17.65
C TRP A 77 8.33 6.70 18.17
N VAL A 78 7.17 6.10 17.96
CA VAL A 78 5.90 6.47 18.60
C VAL A 78 5.24 5.21 19.10
N THR A 79 4.81 5.19 20.37
CA THR A 79 4.20 4.05 21.04
C THR A 79 2.77 4.33 21.50
N GLY A 80 2.10 3.33 22.02
CA GLY A 80 0.76 3.46 22.60
C GLY A 80 -0.35 3.52 21.56
N LEU A 81 -0.09 3.01 20.35
CA LEU A 81 -1.08 2.85 19.28
C LEU A 81 -1.82 1.52 19.44
N THR A 82 -3.06 1.47 18.95
CA THR A 82 -3.87 0.25 18.95
C THR A 82 -3.90 -0.35 17.55
N ALA A 83 -3.05 -1.36 17.32
CA ALA A 83 -2.93 -2.04 16.02
C ALA A 83 -2.71 -1.05 14.87
N ALA A 84 -1.60 -0.29 14.95
CA ALA A 84 -1.23 0.67 13.90
C ALA A 84 -1.15 0.00 12.54
N LYS A 85 -1.75 0.63 11.53
CA LYS A 85 -1.92 0.14 10.16
C LYS A 85 -1.50 1.19 9.13
N GLY A 86 -2.21 1.30 8.02
CA GLY A 86 -1.91 2.22 6.95
C GLY A 86 -1.60 3.65 7.41
N MET A 87 -0.69 4.30 6.71
CA MET A 87 -0.15 5.62 7.09
C MET A 87 -0.16 6.60 5.93
N GLY A 88 -0.27 7.89 6.28
CA GLY A 88 -0.08 8.99 5.33
C GLY A 88 0.59 10.18 6.00
N ILE A 89 1.30 10.99 5.22
CA ILE A 89 1.94 12.22 5.69
C ILE A 89 1.32 13.43 5.01
N TYR A 90 0.97 14.43 5.80
CA TYR A 90 0.63 15.76 5.30
C TYR A 90 1.31 16.83 6.13
N LYS A 91 2.15 17.65 5.50
CA LYS A 91 3.03 18.62 6.17
C LYS A 91 3.90 17.92 7.23
N ASN A 92 3.82 18.39 8.48
CA ASN A 92 4.58 17.84 9.61
C ASN A 92 3.77 16.81 10.43
N LYS A 93 2.74 16.22 9.86
CA LYS A 93 1.88 15.26 10.57
C LYS A 93 1.88 13.92 9.84
N LEU A 94 2.09 12.86 10.60
CA LEU A 94 1.85 11.49 10.19
C LEU A 94 0.50 11.05 10.74
N TYR A 95 -0.32 10.49 9.89
CA TYR A 95 -1.62 9.90 10.22
C TYR A 95 -1.49 8.39 10.13
N THR A 96 -2.04 7.66 11.08
CA THR A 96 -2.10 6.19 11.02
C THR A 96 -3.48 5.70 11.44
N ALA A 97 -3.99 4.72 10.71
CA ALA A 97 -5.21 4.03 11.09
C ALA A 97 -4.95 3.17 12.34
N GLU A 98 -5.84 3.27 13.29
CA GLU A 98 -6.05 2.32 14.38
C GLU A 98 -7.37 1.59 14.10
N LEU A 99 -7.83 0.68 14.96
CA LEU A 99 -9.05 -0.10 14.66
C LEU A 99 -10.30 0.78 14.47
N LYS A 100 -10.45 1.87 15.24
CA LYS A 100 -11.65 2.74 15.25
C LYS A 100 -11.34 4.23 15.23
N THR A 101 -10.07 4.57 15.21
CA THR A 101 -9.61 5.96 15.24
C THR A 101 -8.50 6.16 14.21
N VAL A 102 -8.26 7.40 13.85
CA VAL A 102 -7.05 7.81 13.13
C VAL A 102 -6.20 8.61 14.11
N ALA A 103 -5.01 8.10 14.42
CA ALA A 103 -4.05 8.84 15.26
C ALA A 103 -3.29 9.86 14.40
N VAL A 104 -3.15 11.08 14.92
CA VAL A 104 -2.41 12.18 14.30
C VAL A 104 -1.15 12.42 15.12
N ILE A 105 0.00 12.31 14.50
CA ILE A 105 1.31 12.32 15.15
C ILE A 105 2.12 13.52 14.62
N ASP A 106 2.71 14.30 15.50
CA ASP A 106 3.71 15.30 15.12
C ASP A 106 5.05 14.63 14.83
N ILE A 107 5.55 14.82 13.60
CA ILE A 107 6.77 14.14 13.13
C ILE A 107 8.02 14.65 13.86
N ASN A 108 8.06 15.95 14.24
CA ASN A 108 9.24 16.52 14.87
C ASN A 108 9.38 16.11 16.35
N THR A 109 8.26 16.01 17.05
CA THR A 109 8.24 15.70 18.49
C THR A 109 7.95 14.24 18.81
N ALA A 110 7.55 13.44 17.81
CA ALA A 110 7.14 12.06 17.99
C ALA A 110 5.98 11.89 18.98
N THR A 111 5.06 12.85 19.02
CA THR A 111 3.94 12.85 19.95
C THR A 111 2.61 12.66 19.25
N ILE A 112 1.72 11.87 19.84
CA ILE A 112 0.33 11.75 19.38
C ILE A 112 -0.40 13.04 19.80
N LEU A 113 -0.80 13.86 18.82
CA LEU A 113 -1.50 15.11 19.04
C LEU A 113 -2.98 14.90 19.37
N GLU A 114 -3.60 13.99 18.63
CA GLU A 114 -5.02 13.69 18.75
C GLU A 114 -5.34 12.30 18.18
N ARG A 115 -6.54 11.79 18.51
CA ARG A 115 -7.16 10.65 17.86
C ARG A 115 -8.52 11.07 17.34
N ILE A 116 -8.71 10.98 16.03
CA ILE A 116 -9.97 11.30 15.38
C ILE A 116 -10.82 10.03 15.41
N SER A 117 -11.87 10.03 16.24
CA SER A 117 -12.82 8.90 16.31
C SER A 117 -13.74 8.89 15.08
N ILE A 118 -13.95 7.74 14.50
CA ILE A 118 -14.91 7.54 13.42
C ILE A 118 -16.06 6.68 13.97
N GLU A 119 -17.17 7.36 14.27
CA GLU A 119 -18.32 6.69 14.87
C GLU A 119 -18.88 5.59 13.96
N GLY A 120 -19.17 4.42 14.54
CA GLY A 120 -19.68 3.26 13.82
C GLY A 120 -18.62 2.50 13.01
N SER A 121 -17.36 2.93 13.00
CA SER A 121 -16.28 2.16 12.35
C SER A 121 -16.00 0.84 13.08
N GLU A 122 -15.54 -0.16 12.33
CA GLU A 122 -15.24 -1.50 12.86
C GLU A 122 -13.79 -1.93 12.67
N PHE A 123 -13.22 -1.63 11.49
CA PHE A 123 -11.87 -2.08 11.15
C PHE A 123 -11.23 -1.12 10.14
N LEU A 124 -10.82 0.04 10.67
CA LEU A 124 -10.05 0.97 9.86
C LEU A 124 -8.73 0.32 9.46
N ASN A 125 -8.33 0.52 8.20
CA ASN A 125 -7.19 -0.20 7.64
C ASN A 125 -6.18 0.74 6.98
N ASP A 126 -6.36 1.14 5.74
CA ASP A 126 -5.39 1.96 5.04
C ASP A 126 -5.78 3.44 4.95
N ILE A 127 -4.77 4.29 4.78
CA ILE A 127 -4.89 5.75 4.70
C ILE A 127 -4.17 6.29 3.47
N THR A 128 -4.84 7.18 2.76
CA THR A 128 -4.18 8.09 1.81
C THR A 128 -4.59 9.53 2.10
N ILE A 129 -3.75 10.50 1.72
CA ILE A 129 -4.00 11.92 1.95
C ILE A 129 -3.81 12.68 0.64
N ASP A 130 -4.80 13.50 0.27
CA ASP A 130 -4.71 14.31 -0.93
C ASP A 130 -3.84 15.56 -0.73
N THR A 131 -3.58 16.27 -1.83
CA THR A 131 -2.74 17.49 -1.83
C THR A 131 -3.32 18.64 -1.01
N LYS A 132 -4.60 18.57 -0.62
CA LYS A 132 -5.29 19.57 0.21
C LYS A 132 -5.26 19.20 1.70
N GLY A 133 -4.78 17.98 2.03
CA GLY A 133 -4.74 17.46 3.40
C GLY A 133 -6.03 16.78 3.83
N ILE A 134 -6.87 16.39 2.88
CA ILE A 134 -8.04 15.55 3.16
C ILE A 134 -7.53 14.12 3.31
N VAL A 135 -7.88 13.50 4.43
CA VAL A 135 -7.51 12.12 4.75
C VAL A 135 -8.64 11.20 4.32
N TYR A 136 -8.32 10.15 3.58
CA TYR A 136 -9.22 9.04 3.26
C TYR A 136 -8.75 7.81 4.03
N VAL A 137 -9.69 7.11 4.65
CA VAL A 137 -9.40 5.88 5.41
C VAL A 137 -10.42 4.80 5.08
N SER A 138 -9.95 3.61 4.77
CA SER A 138 -10.79 2.45 4.50
C SER A 138 -11.27 1.81 5.81
N ASP A 139 -12.51 1.34 5.84
CA ASP A 139 -13.06 0.44 6.85
C ASP A 139 -13.43 -0.88 6.19
N SER A 140 -12.54 -1.85 6.30
CA SER A 140 -12.63 -3.12 5.57
C SER A 140 -13.88 -3.92 5.95
N ARG A 141 -14.28 -3.89 7.22
CA ARG A 141 -15.46 -4.65 7.69
C ARG A 141 -16.77 -3.97 7.34
N LYS A 142 -16.81 -2.64 7.35
CA LYS A 142 -18.01 -1.86 7.00
C LYS A 142 -18.21 -1.74 5.50
N GLY A 143 -17.19 -1.98 4.69
CA GLY A 143 -17.27 -1.74 3.25
C GLY A 143 -17.35 -0.26 2.89
N ILE A 144 -16.67 0.59 3.65
CA ILE A 144 -16.76 2.04 3.56
C ILE A 144 -15.36 2.64 3.39
N VAL A 145 -15.25 3.72 2.62
CA VAL A 145 -14.13 4.67 2.73
C VAL A 145 -14.66 5.93 3.39
N HIS A 146 -14.05 6.31 4.49
CA HIS A 146 -14.33 7.57 5.18
C HIS A 146 -13.43 8.68 4.65
N ARG A 147 -13.91 9.92 4.73
CA ARG A 147 -13.19 11.14 4.41
C ARG A 147 -13.14 12.02 5.67
N ILE A 148 -11.95 12.45 6.03
CA ILE A 148 -11.74 13.35 7.17
C ILE A 148 -11.24 14.68 6.62
N GLU A 149 -12.02 15.73 6.83
CA GLU A 149 -11.67 17.10 6.45
C GLU A 149 -11.78 18.00 7.68
N ASN A 150 -10.71 18.75 7.99
CA ASN A 150 -10.62 19.59 9.18
C ASN A 150 -10.96 18.83 10.49
N GLY A 151 -10.50 17.59 10.61
CA GLY A 151 -10.73 16.72 11.76
C GLY A 151 -12.15 16.12 11.84
N LYS A 152 -13.02 16.36 10.86
CA LYS A 152 -14.40 15.88 10.84
C LYS A 152 -14.56 14.70 9.87
N PRO A 153 -14.85 13.49 10.37
CA PRO A 153 -15.10 12.32 9.51
C PRO A 153 -16.48 12.38 8.87
N SER A 154 -16.58 11.83 7.67
CA SER A 154 -17.82 11.59 6.92
C SER A 154 -17.66 10.39 6.01
N VAL A 155 -18.76 9.75 5.62
CA VAL A 155 -18.71 8.69 4.60
C VAL A 155 -18.41 9.30 3.23
N TYR A 156 -17.45 8.71 2.52
CA TYR A 156 -17.06 9.13 1.18
C TYR A 156 -17.58 8.17 0.10
N VAL A 157 -17.33 6.87 0.27
CA VAL A 157 -17.83 5.77 -0.58
C VAL A 157 -18.29 4.65 0.31
N GLU A 158 -19.38 3.98 -0.04
CA GLU A 158 -19.96 2.85 0.69
C GLU A 158 -20.32 1.69 -0.25
N ASN A 159 -20.75 0.57 0.32
CA ASN A 159 -21.14 -0.64 -0.41
C ASN A 159 -19.96 -1.29 -1.17
N LEU A 160 -18.75 -1.12 -0.65
CA LEU A 160 -17.56 -1.81 -1.14
C LEU A 160 -17.43 -3.18 -0.46
N LYS A 161 -16.79 -4.11 -1.15
CA LYS A 161 -16.49 -5.41 -0.55
C LYS A 161 -15.06 -5.42 -0.03
N ASN A 162 -14.88 -5.44 1.30
CA ASN A 162 -13.58 -5.51 1.97
C ASN A 162 -12.55 -4.49 1.41
N PRO A 163 -12.86 -3.16 1.39
CA PRO A 163 -11.91 -2.15 0.92
C PRO A 163 -10.68 -2.11 1.83
N ASN A 164 -9.49 -1.95 1.23
CA ASN A 164 -8.23 -1.85 1.92
C ASN A 164 -7.38 -0.74 1.30
N GLY A 165 -6.35 -1.05 0.52
CA GLY A 165 -5.40 -0.10 -0.02
C GLY A 165 -6.04 1.11 -0.71
N LEU A 166 -5.56 2.30 -0.38
CA LEU A 166 -6.05 3.58 -0.87
C LEU A 166 -4.92 4.40 -1.47
N LEU A 167 -5.17 5.05 -2.61
CA LEU A 167 -4.22 5.96 -3.21
C LEU A 167 -4.92 7.17 -3.83
N SER A 168 -4.62 8.36 -3.34
CA SER A 168 -5.12 9.62 -3.90
C SER A 168 -4.16 10.16 -4.95
N ILE A 169 -4.66 10.39 -6.17
CA ILE A 169 -3.88 10.97 -7.27
C ILE A 169 -4.69 12.11 -7.88
N GLY A 170 -4.21 13.34 -7.71
CA GLY A 170 -4.94 14.52 -8.16
C GLY A 170 -6.29 14.66 -7.47
N SER A 171 -7.37 14.51 -8.22
CA SER A 171 -8.76 14.53 -7.72
C SER A 171 -9.39 13.14 -7.63
N ASP A 172 -8.68 12.11 -8.04
CA ASP A 172 -9.17 10.74 -8.09
C ASP A 172 -8.70 9.95 -6.86
N LEU A 173 -9.55 9.05 -6.38
CA LEU A 173 -9.20 8.09 -5.33
C LEU A 173 -9.21 6.68 -5.92
N TYR A 174 -8.09 5.98 -5.81
CA TYR A 174 -7.97 4.57 -6.16
C TYR A 174 -8.16 3.73 -4.91
N ILE A 175 -8.90 2.63 -5.04
CA ILE A 175 -9.30 1.76 -3.93
C ILE A 175 -9.06 0.32 -4.32
N LEU A 176 -8.38 -0.43 -3.49
CA LEU A 176 -8.34 -1.88 -3.59
C LEU A 176 -9.49 -2.50 -2.79
N ALA A 177 -10.25 -3.38 -3.42
CA ALA A 177 -11.40 -4.03 -2.78
C ALA A 177 -11.60 -5.44 -3.35
N ASP A 178 -11.44 -6.46 -2.52
CA ASP A 178 -11.72 -7.88 -2.86
C ASP A 178 -11.13 -8.33 -4.20
N GLY A 179 -9.86 -8.02 -4.44
CA GLY A 179 -9.14 -8.41 -5.67
C GLY A 179 -9.40 -7.50 -6.87
N ALA A 180 -10.08 -6.38 -6.67
CA ALA A 180 -10.31 -5.37 -7.70
C ALA A 180 -9.54 -4.07 -7.41
N LEU A 181 -9.12 -3.38 -8.47
CA LEU A 181 -8.69 -2.00 -8.46
C LEU A 181 -9.84 -1.13 -8.95
N LEU A 182 -10.33 -0.26 -8.10
CA LEU A 182 -11.43 0.66 -8.35
C LEU A 182 -10.89 2.10 -8.41
N LYS A 183 -11.62 2.96 -9.09
CA LYS A 183 -11.37 4.42 -9.12
C LYS A 183 -12.65 5.17 -8.82
N VAL A 184 -12.56 6.17 -7.95
CA VAL A 184 -13.60 7.17 -7.70
C VAL A 184 -13.10 8.50 -8.24
N ASP A 185 -13.80 9.07 -9.21
CA ASP A 185 -13.46 10.35 -9.81
C ASP A 185 -13.95 11.55 -8.97
N ALA A 186 -13.60 12.76 -9.39
CA ALA A 186 -14.02 14.01 -8.74
C ALA A 186 -15.54 14.19 -8.66
N LYS A 187 -16.31 13.51 -9.51
CA LYS A 187 -17.78 13.52 -9.52
C LYS A 187 -18.39 12.39 -8.68
N LYS A 188 -17.54 11.61 -8.00
CA LYS A 188 -17.90 10.41 -7.22
C LYS A 188 -18.41 9.24 -8.07
N ASN A 189 -18.05 9.17 -9.33
CA ASN A 189 -18.34 8.00 -10.15
C ASN A 189 -17.34 6.90 -9.79
N LEU A 190 -17.86 5.72 -9.41
CA LEU A 190 -17.07 4.52 -9.13
C LEU A 190 -16.91 3.71 -10.41
N THR A 191 -15.66 3.39 -10.78
CA THR A 191 -15.30 2.59 -11.95
C THR A 191 -14.36 1.47 -11.55
N THR A 192 -14.61 0.25 -12.03
CA THR A 192 -13.67 -0.86 -11.90
C THR A 192 -12.65 -0.80 -13.02
N LEU A 193 -11.35 -0.73 -12.68
CA LEU A 193 -10.25 -0.66 -13.64
C LEU A 193 -9.63 -2.03 -13.92
N ALA A 194 -9.45 -2.84 -12.88
CA ALA A 194 -8.89 -4.19 -12.99
C ALA A 194 -9.53 -5.13 -11.97
N THR A 195 -9.52 -6.43 -12.26
CA THR A 195 -10.05 -7.48 -11.37
C THR A 195 -9.16 -8.72 -11.39
N GLY A 196 -9.46 -9.68 -10.50
CA GLY A 196 -8.82 -11.00 -10.47
C GLY A 196 -7.41 -11.00 -9.88
N ALA A 197 -7.06 -10.03 -9.04
CA ALA A 197 -6.03 -10.21 -8.03
C ALA A 197 -6.55 -11.10 -6.89
N GLU A 198 -5.68 -11.50 -5.96
CA GLU A 198 -6.12 -12.21 -4.75
C GLU A 198 -7.09 -11.34 -3.95
N SER A 199 -8.11 -11.95 -3.33
CA SER A 199 -9.15 -11.21 -2.58
C SER A 199 -8.62 -10.41 -1.38
N SER A 200 -7.42 -10.71 -0.91
CA SER A 200 -6.72 -10.02 0.17
C SER A 200 -5.83 -8.87 -0.33
N THR A 201 -6.29 -8.11 -1.35
CA THR A 201 -5.58 -6.89 -1.78
C THR A 201 -5.31 -5.98 -0.59
N ASP A 202 -4.08 -5.42 -0.53
CA ASP A 202 -3.57 -4.69 0.62
C ASP A 202 -3.04 -3.31 0.22
N GLY A 203 -1.76 -3.14 -0.12
CA GLY A 203 -1.17 -1.86 -0.50
C GLY A 203 -1.23 -1.57 -1.99
N ILE A 204 -1.28 -0.29 -2.35
CA ILE A 204 -1.26 0.20 -3.73
C ILE A 204 -0.31 1.37 -3.89
N GLU A 205 0.57 1.31 -4.89
CA GLU A 205 1.52 2.36 -5.21
C GLU A 205 1.54 2.71 -6.70
N LEU A 206 1.68 4.00 -7.02
CA LEU A 206 1.77 4.47 -8.40
C LEU A 206 3.19 4.32 -8.94
N VAL A 207 3.35 3.58 -10.03
CA VAL A 207 4.64 3.51 -10.75
C VAL A 207 4.77 4.64 -11.77
N LYS A 208 3.76 4.79 -12.61
CA LYS A 208 3.57 5.88 -13.56
C LYS A 208 2.07 5.98 -13.91
N GLU A 209 1.69 6.99 -14.66
CA GLU A 209 0.29 7.20 -15.03
C GLU A 209 -0.36 5.91 -15.57
N GLY A 210 -1.42 5.47 -14.89
CA GLY A 210 -2.19 4.28 -15.25
C GLY A 210 -1.53 2.93 -14.95
N GLU A 211 -0.40 2.90 -14.23
CA GLU A 211 0.31 1.67 -13.88
C GLU A 211 0.68 1.64 -12.39
N PHE A 212 0.36 0.54 -11.71
CA PHE A 212 0.41 0.41 -10.26
C PHE A 212 1.12 -0.87 -9.83
N ILE A 213 1.68 -0.83 -8.62
CA ILE A 213 2.06 -2.02 -7.86
C ILE A 213 0.96 -2.26 -6.84
N VAL A 214 0.48 -3.49 -6.77
CA VAL A 214 -0.59 -3.90 -5.84
C VAL A 214 -0.10 -5.11 -5.06
N SER A 215 -0.09 -5.01 -3.75
CA SER A 215 0.17 -6.15 -2.87
C SER A 215 -1.13 -6.86 -2.48
N CYS A 216 -1.00 -8.15 -2.18
CA CYS A 216 -2.05 -8.98 -1.61
C CYS A 216 -1.48 -9.66 -0.37
N TRP A 217 -2.09 -9.46 0.78
CA TRP A 217 -1.59 -9.91 2.09
C TRP A 217 -1.12 -11.38 2.13
N GLN A 218 -1.71 -12.23 1.30
CA GLN A 218 -1.34 -13.66 1.22
C GLN A 218 0.06 -13.93 0.68
N GLY A 219 0.78 -12.92 0.15
CA GLY A 219 2.15 -13.06 -0.33
C GLY A 219 2.32 -12.92 -1.84
N VAL A 220 1.45 -12.18 -2.52
CA VAL A 220 1.55 -11.90 -3.96
C VAL A 220 1.63 -10.40 -4.20
N ILE A 221 2.50 -9.98 -5.10
CA ILE A 221 2.57 -8.60 -5.59
C ILE A 221 2.38 -8.60 -7.09
N TYR A 222 1.49 -7.74 -7.58
CA TYR A 222 1.17 -7.56 -8.99
C TYR A 222 1.65 -6.22 -9.52
N TYR A 223 1.97 -6.18 -10.80
CA TYR A 223 1.95 -4.98 -11.62
C TYR A 223 0.60 -4.92 -12.31
N VAL A 224 -0.13 -3.83 -12.15
CA VAL A 224 -1.52 -3.70 -12.62
C VAL A 224 -1.63 -2.46 -13.48
N LYS A 225 -2.32 -2.55 -14.63
CA LYS A 225 -2.60 -1.41 -15.50
C LYS A 225 -4.10 -1.10 -15.55
N ILE A 226 -4.42 0.15 -15.86
CA ILE A 226 -5.83 0.61 -15.96
C ILE A 226 -6.62 -0.05 -17.09
N ASP A 227 -5.96 -0.72 -18.04
CA ASP A 227 -6.60 -1.54 -19.07
C ASP A 227 -7.05 -2.91 -18.58
N GLY A 228 -6.82 -3.19 -17.29
CA GLY A 228 -7.16 -4.45 -16.64
C GLY A 228 -6.07 -5.52 -16.74
N SER A 229 -5.00 -5.28 -17.48
CA SER A 229 -3.88 -6.21 -17.56
C SER A 229 -3.08 -6.21 -16.25
N LYS A 230 -2.60 -7.39 -15.86
CA LYS A 230 -1.76 -7.57 -14.68
C LYS A 230 -0.74 -8.67 -14.87
N GLU A 231 0.39 -8.55 -14.19
CA GLU A 231 1.46 -9.55 -14.13
C GLU A 231 1.91 -9.75 -12.69
N ILE A 232 2.32 -10.97 -12.34
CA ILE A 232 2.86 -11.27 -11.01
C ILE A 232 4.32 -10.82 -10.99
N LEU A 233 4.64 -9.91 -10.07
CA LEU A 233 6.01 -9.45 -9.80
C LEU A 233 6.72 -10.32 -8.77
N LEU A 234 5.96 -10.79 -7.77
CA LEU A 234 6.47 -11.56 -6.65
C LEU A 234 5.40 -12.52 -6.14
N ASP A 235 5.78 -13.77 -5.87
CA ASP A 235 4.94 -14.74 -5.14
C ASP A 235 5.79 -15.39 -4.04
N THR A 236 5.37 -15.18 -2.79
CA THR A 236 6.06 -15.66 -1.58
C THR A 236 5.20 -16.61 -0.76
N ARG A 237 4.11 -17.11 -1.32
CA ARG A 237 3.16 -18.02 -0.62
C ARG A 237 3.82 -19.34 -0.24
N ASP A 238 4.71 -19.86 -1.09
CA ASP A 238 5.53 -21.05 -0.82
C ASP A 238 6.44 -20.88 0.39
N LYS A 239 6.94 -19.64 0.62
CA LYS A 239 7.78 -19.26 1.74
C LYS A 239 6.99 -18.85 2.99
N LYS A 240 5.66 -18.90 2.94
CA LYS A 240 4.76 -18.43 4.01
C LYS A 240 5.15 -17.01 4.49
N SER A 241 5.43 -16.12 3.55
CA SER A 241 5.75 -14.73 3.81
C SER A 241 4.64 -13.85 3.26
N ASN A 242 4.07 -13.02 4.12
CA ASN A 242 3.06 -12.05 3.71
C ASN A 242 3.69 -10.92 2.89
N THR A 243 2.86 -10.24 2.12
CA THR A 243 3.15 -8.96 1.46
C THR A 243 2.03 -8.00 1.84
N ALA A 244 2.22 -7.32 2.97
CA ALA A 244 1.21 -6.42 3.52
C ALA A 244 1.24 -5.05 2.80
N ASP A 245 0.85 -3.97 3.45
CA ASP A 245 0.74 -2.65 2.83
C ASP A 245 2.12 -2.08 2.48
N ILE A 246 2.41 -1.99 1.18
CA ILE A 246 3.71 -1.65 0.62
C ILE A 246 3.96 -0.15 0.53
N GLY A 247 5.25 0.25 0.55
CA GLY A 247 5.68 1.58 0.16
C GLY A 247 6.58 1.55 -1.07
N TYR A 248 6.68 2.67 -1.76
CA TYR A 248 7.44 2.78 -3.01
C TYR A 248 8.29 4.05 -3.07
N ASP A 249 9.55 3.91 -3.47
CA ASP A 249 10.43 5.01 -3.88
C ASP A 249 10.38 5.13 -5.41
N PRO A 250 9.63 6.07 -5.97
CA PRO A 250 9.47 6.20 -7.42
C PRO A 250 10.75 6.65 -8.13
N LYS A 251 11.65 7.35 -7.43
CA LYS A 251 12.91 7.83 -8.00
C LYS A 251 13.88 6.69 -8.23
N ASN A 252 14.01 5.80 -7.25
CA ASN A 252 14.93 4.68 -7.30
C ASN A 252 14.23 3.37 -7.70
N LYS A 253 12.92 3.38 -7.90
CA LYS A 253 12.07 2.22 -8.22
C LYS A 253 12.24 1.09 -7.20
N ILE A 254 12.21 1.43 -5.91
CA ILE A 254 12.36 0.45 -4.82
C ILE A 254 10.99 0.24 -4.15
N VAL A 255 10.57 -1.01 -4.07
CA VAL A 255 9.37 -1.45 -3.35
C VAL A 255 9.78 -1.97 -1.99
N TYR A 256 9.20 -1.41 -0.95
CA TYR A 256 9.37 -1.85 0.45
C TYR A 256 8.18 -2.69 0.86
N VAL A 257 8.42 -3.89 1.38
CA VAL A 257 7.39 -4.89 1.63
C VAL A 257 7.42 -5.31 3.09
N PRO A 258 6.37 -4.99 3.87
CA PRO A 258 6.22 -5.56 5.22
C PRO A 258 5.83 -7.03 5.12
N THR A 259 6.50 -7.86 5.90
CA THR A 259 6.29 -9.31 5.85
C THR A 259 5.36 -9.84 6.93
N PHE A 260 4.68 -8.94 7.64
CA PHE A 260 3.71 -9.25 8.70
C PHE A 260 4.26 -10.26 9.72
N ALA A 261 3.95 -11.56 9.55
CA ALA A 261 4.34 -12.63 10.46
C ALA A 261 5.86 -12.91 10.53
N LYS A 262 6.65 -12.45 9.55
CA LYS A 262 8.11 -12.59 9.55
C LYS A 262 8.83 -11.44 10.25
N ASN A 263 8.10 -10.42 10.72
CA ASN A 263 8.60 -9.31 11.53
C ASN A 263 9.74 -8.50 10.90
N MET A 264 9.74 -8.33 9.58
CA MET A 264 10.77 -7.57 8.86
C MET A 264 10.19 -6.79 7.68
N ILE A 265 10.95 -5.84 7.18
CA ILE A 265 10.75 -5.19 5.87
C ILE A 265 11.76 -5.79 4.89
N VAL A 266 11.30 -6.06 3.68
CA VAL A 266 12.16 -6.48 2.56
C VAL A 266 12.07 -5.45 1.45
N ALA A 267 13.21 -5.00 0.92
CA ALA A 267 13.25 -4.10 -0.21
C ALA A 267 13.56 -4.84 -1.51
N TYR A 268 12.86 -4.45 -2.56
CA TYR A 268 13.03 -4.99 -3.89
C TYR A 268 13.22 -3.88 -4.92
N GLN A 269 14.13 -4.11 -5.88
CA GLN A 269 14.27 -3.28 -7.07
C GLN A 269 13.22 -3.70 -8.11
N LEU A 270 12.40 -2.77 -8.58
CA LEU A 270 11.55 -2.95 -9.75
C LEU A 270 12.39 -2.80 -11.03
N LYS A 271 12.39 -3.82 -11.87
CA LYS A 271 13.09 -3.89 -13.17
C LYS A 271 12.12 -3.70 -14.32
#